data_8ace94e90e692c5e31155a34145e0bde
#
_entry.id   8ace94e90e692c5e31155a34145e0bde
#
_cell.length_a   1.000
_cell.length_b   1.000
_cell.length_c   1.000
_cell.angle_alpha   90.00
_cell.angle_beta   90.00
_cell.angle_gamma   90.00
#
_symmetry.space_group_name_H-M   'P 1'
#
loop_
_entity.id
_entity.type
_entity.pdbx_description
1 polymer ?
#
loop_
_entity_poly.entity_id
_entity_poly.type
_entity_poly.pdbx_seq_one_letter_code
_entity_poly.pdbx_strand_id
1 'polypeptide(L)'
;MMKHLLLSLAAACLFCAAAHAQGTFVPPTSDGWQRTSSTQRQAEFPKVNADGEYWFRFQAPASAKDVKLEFAFVEFPAQQDAEGRWNVIAKAPKVGYQLVRWIVDGARIPDPGLEFTYSNGWLSTIEIPSPQDAYYEMRDVPHGDVREHWFFSKIEGKWRRAFVYTPAEYDSRPDKRYPVLYLQHGAGENETEWTHTGFAATIADNLIAERRLEPLIIVMNNDFVYRPGDNRGRLALADKWNENFEEMFLTEALPDIEAHYRVIPDAAHRAMAGLSLGGMLTGTVGVRHSDLFGWLGIFSGGVVSDPALLRKDTVRLVFETCGSEEYPERIEQNVAQLKDQGFNAASYVSPGTAHEWQTWRRSLYQFLPLIFR
;
A
#
# COMPACT_ATOMS: atom_id res chain seq x y z
N MET A 1 0.12 25.90 36.47
CA MET A 1 1.55 26.01 36.10
C MET A 1 1.83 24.93 35.08
N MET A 2 1.69 25.29 33.84
CA MET A 2 1.85 24.36 32.70
C MET A 2 2.53 25.16 31.60
N LYS A 3 3.82 24.95 31.42
CA LYS A 3 4.63 25.39 30.28
C LYS A 3 5.81 24.44 30.26
N HIS A 4 5.88 23.61 29.24
CA HIS A 4 7.02 23.00 28.59
C HIS A 4 6.54 21.76 27.86
N LEU A 5 6.40 21.87 26.57
CA LEU A 5 6.82 20.85 25.59
C LEU A 5 6.46 21.33 24.18
N LEU A 6 7.39 21.92 23.50
CA LEU A 6 7.42 22.01 22.03
C LEU A 6 8.86 22.37 21.67
N LEU A 7 9.71 21.35 21.55
CA LEU A 7 10.97 21.43 20.83
C LEU A 7 10.92 20.36 19.73
N SER A 8 10.29 20.73 18.62
CA SER A 8 10.48 20.05 17.36
C SER A 8 11.82 20.47 16.79
N LEU A 9 12.75 19.54 16.65
CA LEU A 9 13.96 19.72 15.86
C LEU A 9 13.57 19.91 14.39
N ALA A 10 13.48 21.15 13.95
CA ALA A 10 13.56 21.50 12.54
C ALA A 10 15.05 21.48 12.17
N ALA A 11 15.49 20.40 11.54
CA ALA A 11 16.72 20.43 10.77
C ALA A 11 16.49 21.35 9.56
N ALA A 12 16.79 22.63 9.72
CA ALA A 12 16.79 23.59 8.64
C ALA A 12 17.95 23.27 7.70
N CYS A 13 17.68 22.54 6.63
CA CYS A 13 18.54 22.61 5.45
C CYS A 13 18.42 24.03 4.91
N LEU A 14 19.42 24.85 5.19
CA LEU A 14 19.63 26.12 4.49
C LEU A 14 19.94 25.83 3.02
N PHE A 15 18.89 25.72 2.20
CA PHE A 15 19.06 25.93 0.77
C PHE A 15 19.04 27.42 0.53
N CYS A 16 20.21 27.99 0.23
CA CYS A 16 20.32 29.33 -0.37
C CYS A 16 19.41 29.36 -1.59
N ALA A 17 18.36 30.18 -1.53
CA ALA A 17 17.62 30.59 -2.70
C ALA A 17 18.53 31.50 -3.53
N ALA A 18 19.42 30.92 -4.31
CA ALA A 18 20.03 31.61 -5.42
C ALA A 18 18.92 31.76 -6.47
N ALA A 19 18.50 33.00 -6.76
CA ALA A 19 17.75 33.32 -7.94
C ALA A 19 18.55 32.85 -9.15
N HIS A 20 18.29 31.64 -9.63
CA HIS A 20 18.91 31.12 -10.85
C HIS A 20 18.28 31.90 -12.01
N ALA A 21 19.09 32.66 -12.72
CA ALA A 21 18.79 33.01 -14.08
C ALA A 21 18.45 31.70 -14.79
N GLN A 22 17.22 31.58 -15.31
CA GLN A 22 16.75 30.35 -15.98
C GLN A 22 17.55 30.15 -17.26
N GLY A 23 18.66 29.45 -17.15
CA GLY A 23 19.40 28.95 -18.33
C GLY A 23 18.54 27.89 -19.01
N THR A 24 18.57 27.86 -20.33
CA THR A 24 17.94 26.81 -21.12
C THR A 24 18.55 25.46 -20.73
N PHE A 25 17.70 24.47 -20.37
CA PHE A 25 18.17 23.11 -20.10
C PHE A 25 18.84 22.52 -21.31
N VAL A 26 20.07 22.08 -21.18
CA VAL A 26 20.79 21.37 -22.23
C VAL A 26 20.64 19.87 -21.93
N PRO A 27 19.85 19.13 -22.73
CA PRO A 27 19.70 17.70 -22.52
C PRO A 27 21.07 17.00 -22.60
N PRO A 28 21.34 16.04 -21.69
CA PRO A 28 22.52 15.20 -21.82
C PRO A 28 22.45 14.41 -23.14
N THR A 29 23.61 13.93 -23.62
CA THR A 29 23.63 12.96 -24.72
C THR A 29 22.78 11.74 -24.35
N SER A 30 22.10 11.15 -25.32
CA SER A 30 21.22 9.98 -25.09
C SER A 30 21.98 8.72 -24.63
N ASP A 31 23.29 8.72 -24.81
CA ASP A 31 24.15 7.59 -24.46
C ASP A 31 24.18 7.36 -22.95
N GLY A 32 23.93 6.12 -22.55
CA GLY A 32 23.91 5.73 -21.13
C GLY A 32 22.56 5.94 -20.40
N TRP A 33 21.55 6.53 -21.05
CA TRP A 33 20.21 6.68 -20.49
C TRP A 33 19.27 5.60 -21.00
N GLN A 34 18.71 4.82 -20.09
CA GLN A 34 17.76 3.75 -20.38
C GLN A 34 16.39 4.06 -19.78
N ARG A 35 15.33 3.56 -20.39
CA ARG A 35 13.98 3.61 -19.78
C ARG A 35 14.00 2.84 -18.47
N THR A 36 13.27 3.36 -17.46
CA THR A 36 13.09 2.65 -16.20
C THR A 36 12.13 1.45 -16.40
N SER A 37 12.12 0.51 -15.46
CA SER A 37 11.15 -0.59 -15.45
C SER A 37 9.70 -0.10 -15.37
N SER A 38 9.47 1.07 -14.75
CA SER A 38 8.15 1.69 -14.60
C SER A 38 7.73 2.54 -15.78
N THR A 39 8.63 2.83 -16.74
CA THR A 39 8.30 3.67 -17.90
C THR A 39 7.33 2.95 -18.80
N GLN A 40 6.16 3.55 -19.05
CA GLN A 40 5.09 2.97 -19.86
C GLN A 40 5.56 2.66 -21.27
N ARG A 41 5.04 1.58 -21.89
CA ARG A 41 5.56 1.01 -23.15
C ARG A 41 5.76 2.03 -24.27
N GLN A 42 4.89 3.02 -24.36
CA GLN A 42 4.91 4.03 -25.43
C GLN A 42 5.60 5.34 -25.04
N ALA A 43 6.00 5.47 -23.76
CA ALA A 43 6.68 6.65 -23.27
C ALA A 43 8.20 6.54 -23.48
N GLU A 44 8.83 7.67 -23.71
CA GLU A 44 10.29 7.76 -23.77
C GLU A 44 10.90 8.00 -22.37
N PHE A 45 10.19 8.68 -21.51
CA PHE A 45 10.60 9.07 -20.16
C PHE A 45 9.65 8.50 -19.09
N PRO A 46 10.11 8.37 -17.84
CA PRO A 46 11.45 8.68 -17.34
C PRO A 46 12.53 7.71 -17.81
N LYS A 47 13.79 8.18 -17.77
CA LYS A 47 14.99 7.39 -18.01
C LYS A 47 15.88 7.37 -16.78
N VAL A 48 16.77 6.39 -16.70
CA VAL A 48 17.78 6.28 -15.63
C VAL A 48 19.16 6.01 -16.25
N ASN A 49 20.21 6.57 -15.67
CA ASN A 49 21.60 6.31 -16.06
C ASN A 49 22.30 5.36 -15.07
N ALA A 50 23.55 5.00 -15.37
CA ALA A 50 24.37 4.11 -14.54
C ALA A 50 24.71 4.71 -13.15
N ASP A 51 24.64 6.04 -13.00
CA ASP A 51 24.88 6.74 -11.73
C ASP A 51 23.64 6.81 -10.83
N GLY A 52 22.52 6.22 -11.28
CA GLY A 52 21.24 6.22 -10.56
C GLY A 52 20.52 7.56 -10.57
N GLU A 53 20.80 8.39 -11.60
CA GLU A 53 20.05 9.61 -11.82
C GLU A 53 18.86 9.31 -12.72
N TYR A 54 17.71 9.91 -12.42
CA TYR A 54 16.46 9.79 -13.15
C TYR A 54 16.20 11.06 -13.91
N TRP A 55 15.93 10.94 -15.22
CA TRP A 55 15.59 12.04 -16.09
C TRP A 55 14.11 11.99 -16.44
N PHE A 56 13.37 12.97 -15.97
CA PHE A 56 11.96 13.18 -16.23
C PHE A 56 11.79 14.29 -17.27
N ARG A 57 10.80 14.15 -18.15
CA ARG A 57 10.48 15.15 -19.17
C ARG A 57 8.97 15.29 -19.30
N PHE A 58 8.51 16.54 -19.39
CA PHE A 58 7.08 16.86 -19.46
C PHE A 58 6.80 18.00 -20.42
N GLN A 59 5.69 17.90 -21.16
CA GLN A 59 5.18 18.96 -22.00
C GLN A 59 4.05 19.68 -21.25
N ALA A 60 4.35 20.82 -20.65
CA ALA A 60 3.33 21.68 -20.05
C ALA A 60 2.71 22.63 -21.10
N PRO A 61 1.55 23.21 -20.83
CA PRO A 61 1.01 24.29 -21.65
C PRO A 61 2.02 25.44 -21.83
N ALA A 62 2.03 26.08 -22.99
CA ALA A 62 2.97 27.14 -23.28
C ALA A 62 2.85 28.37 -22.32
N SER A 63 1.72 28.49 -21.64
CA SER A 63 1.47 29.53 -20.64
C SER A 63 2.03 29.22 -19.25
N ALA A 64 2.49 27.97 -19.01
CA ALA A 64 3.02 27.55 -17.71
C ALA A 64 4.27 28.36 -17.31
N LYS A 65 4.29 28.82 -16.07
CA LYS A 65 5.37 29.69 -15.54
C LYS A 65 6.20 29.03 -14.46
N ASP A 66 5.56 28.26 -13.57
CA ASP A 66 6.21 27.55 -12.48
C ASP A 66 5.96 26.05 -12.66
N VAL A 67 7.01 25.32 -13.02
CA VAL A 67 6.93 23.87 -13.21
C VAL A 67 7.98 23.19 -12.34
N LYS A 68 7.53 22.23 -11.57
CA LYS A 68 8.36 21.40 -10.70
C LYS A 68 7.98 19.93 -10.84
N LEU A 69 8.89 19.06 -10.50
CA LEU A 69 8.65 17.64 -10.27
C LEU A 69 8.63 17.37 -8.77
N GLU A 70 7.57 16.78 -8.26
CA GLU A 70 7.58 16.13 -6.96
C GLU A 70 7.97 14.67 -7.16
N PHE A 71 9.13 14.29 -6.60
CA PHE A 71 9.66 12.93 -6.65
C PHE A 71 9.97 12.46 -5.23
N ALA A 72 9.30 11.42 -4.77
CA ALA A 72 9.37 10.90 -3.40
C ALA A 72 9.20 12.00 -2.33
N PHE A 73 8.17 12.85 -2.51
CA PHE A 73 7.83 13.99 -1.65
C PHE A 73 8.88 15.13 -1.64
N VAL A 74 9.88 15.10 -2.51
CA VAL A 74 10.86 16.17 -2.69
C VAL A 74 10.53 16.93 -3.96
N GLU A 75 10.42 18.27 -3.90
CA GLU A 75 10.19 19.11 -5.06
C GLU A 75 11.52 19.51 -5.74
N PHE A 76 11.60 19.27 -7.03
CA PHE A 76 12.72 19.65 -7.90
C PHE A 76 12.24 20.69 -8.92
N PRO A 77 12.87 21.87 -9.02
CA PRO A 77 12.52 22.84 -10.05
C PRO A 77 12.86 22.29 -11.43
N ALA A 78 11.92 22.42 -12.37
CA ALA A 78 12.12 21.99 -13.73
C ALA A 78 12.72 23.12 -14.60
N GLN A 79 13.45 22.76 -15.64
CA GLN A 79 14.04 23.68 -16.61
C GLN A 79 13.53 23.36 -18.02
N GLN A 80 13.29 24.39 -18.83
CA GLN A 80 12.90 24.20 -20.23
C GLN A 80 14.11 23.94 -21.11
N ASP A 81 13.95 23.00 -22.05
CA ASP A 81 14.88 22.84 -23.18
C ASP A 81 14.52 23.79 -24.36
N ALA A 82 15.29 23.73 -25.43
CA ALA A 82 15.11 24.57 -26.60
C ALA A 82 13.76 24.32 -27.33
N GLU A 83 13.15 23.15 -27.13
CA GLU A 83 11.85 22.78 -27.68
C GLU A 83 10.69 23.11 -26.73
N GLY A 84 10.97 23.78 -25.61
CA GLY A 84 9.95 24.18 -24.62
C GLY A 84 9.45 23.07 -23.74
N ARG A 85 10.13 21.92 -23.67
CA ARG A 85 9.80 20.81 -22.77
C ARG A 85 10.48 21.00 -21.42
N TRP A 86 9.77 20.70 -20.35
CA TRP A 86 10.28 20.79 -18.98
C TRP A 86 11.03 19.52 -18.60
N ASN A 87 12.21 19.68 -18.03
CA ASN A 87 13.11 18.59 -17.69
C ASN A 87 13.58 18.70 -16.24
N VAL A 88 13.71 17.53 -15.59
CA VAL A 88 14.36 17.37 -14.29
C VAL A 88 15.28 16.17 -14.35
N ILE A 89 16.52 16.32 -13.87
CA ILE A 89 17.42 15.21 -13.58
C ILE A 89 17.68 15.21 -12.09
N ALA A 90 17.38 14.09 -11.41
CA ALA A 90 17.55 13.96 -9.99
C ALA A 90 17.87 12.51 -9.59
N LYS A 91 18.61 12.33 -8.50
CA LYS A 91 18.71 11.02 -7.83
C LYS A 91 17.45 10.71 -7.07
N ALA A 92 17.07 9.43 -7.03
CA ALA A 92 15.95 9.00 -6.21
C ALA A 92 16.25 9.25 -4.73
N PRO A 93 15.37 9.97 -4.00
CA PRO A 93 15.56 10.19 -2.57
C PRO A 93 15.50 8.92 -1.74
N LYS A 94 14.72 7.91 -2.18
CA LYS A 94 14.54 6.60 -1.53
C LYS A 94 14.43 5.50 -2.57
N VAL A 95 14.69 4.26 -2.17
CA VAL A 95 14.48 3.05 -2.99
C VAL A 95 13.02 2.56 -2.88
N GLY A 96 12.65 1.58 -3.70
CA GLY A 96 11.34 0.99 -3.74
C GLY A 96 10.31 1.86 -4.45
N TYR A 97 9.05 1.73 -4.07
CA TYR A 97 7.93 2.45 -4.65
C TYR A 97 7.94 3.93 -4.27
N GLN A 98 7.99 4.81 -5.27
CA GLN A 98 8.05 6.25 -5.06
C GLN A 98 6.99 6.99 -5.87
N LEU A 99 6.43 8.04 -5.26
CA LEU A 99 5.49 8.94 -5.93
C LEU A 99 6.21 9.87 -6.89
N VAL A 100 5.58 10.10 -8.04
CA VAL A 100 6.00 11.09 -9.03
C VAL A 100 4.80 11.89 -9.49
N ARG A 101 4.91 13.22 -9.53
CA ARG A 101 3.93 14.10 -10.16
C ARG A 101 4.54 15.43 -10.52
N TRP A 102 4.02 16.02 -11.57
CA TRP A 102 4.36 17.37 -11.97
C TRP A 102 3.51 18.38 -11.21
N ILE A 103 4.09 19.50 -10.83
CA ILE A 103 3.40 20.64 -10.27
C ILE A 103 3.51 21.77 -11.29
N VAL A 104 2.39 22.12 -11.93
CA VAL A 104 2.33 23.13 -12.99
C VAL A 104 1.47 24.27 -12.52
N ASP A 105 2.06 25.44 -12.25
CA ASP A 105 1.39 26.61 -11.68
C ASP A 105 0.52 26.27 -10.45
N GLY A 106 1.04 25.37 -9.60
CA GLY A 106 0.37 24.87 -8.39
C GLY A 106 -0.58 23.68 -8.59
N ALA A 107 -0.92 23.32 -9.82
CA ALA A 107 -1.74 22.12 -10.10
C ALA A 107 -0.87 20.86 -10.10
N ARG A 108 -1.31 19.80 -9.39
CA ARG A 108 -0.64 18.51 -9.34
C ARG A 108 -1.15 17.60 -10.45
N ILE A 109 -0.26 17.13 -11.30
CA ILE A 109 -0.55 16.34 -12.49
C ILE A 109 0.29 15.06 -12.47
N PRO A 110 -0.31 13.85 -12.64
CA PRO A 110 0.46 12.62 -12.80
C PRO A 110 1.40 12.69 -14.00
N ASP A 111 2.55 12.03 -13.92
CA ASP A 111 3.45 11.89 -15.06
C ASP A 111 2.86 10.90 -16.08
N PRO A 112 2.60 11.33 -17.34
CA PRO A 112 1.94 10.47 -18.33
C PRO A 112 2.84 9.32 -18.82
N GLY A 113 4.12 9.35 -18.52
CA GLY A 113 5.07 8.29 -18.85
C GLY A 113 5.13 7.15 -17.82
N LEU A 114 4.38 7.25 -16.74
CA LEU A 114 4.36 6.28 -15.65
C LEU A 114 2.95 5.68 -15.43
N GLU A 115 2.89 4.61 -14.69
CA GLU A 115 1.61 4.02 -14.27
C GLU A 115 0.91 4.91 -13.23
N PHE A 116 -0.42 4.96 -13.31
CA PHE A 116 -1.25 5.72 -12.38
C PHE A 116 -1.76 4.84 -11.26
N THR A 117 -1.78 5.39 -10.06
CA THR A 117 -2.40 4.80 -8.89
C THR A 117 -3.30 5.81 -8.17
N TYR A 118 -4.09 5.36 -7.20
CA TYR A 118 -5.02 6.21 -6.48
C TYR A 118 -4.68 6.29 -5.00
N SER A 119 -4.23 7.48 -4.55
CA SER A 119 -4.07 7.78 -3.14
C SER A 119 -4.40 9.26 -2.90
N ASN A 120 -5.61 9.55 -2.35
CA ASN A 120 -6.15 10.91 -2.24
C ASN A 120 -6.17 11.69 -3.56
N GLY A 121 -6.45 11.01 -4.67
CA GLY A 121 -6.40 11.49 -6.04
C GLY A 121 -5.47 10.65 -6.91
N TRP A 122 -5.49 10.94 -8.21
CA TRP A 122 -4.61 10.26 -9.16
C TRP A 122 -3.18 10.79 -9.05
N LEU A 123 -2.23 9.89 -9.02
CA LEU A 123 -0.80 10.15 -9.04
C LEU A 123 -0.08 9.07 -9.86
N SER A 124 1.13 9.32 -10.22
CA SER A 124 1.99 8.34 -10.89
C SER A 124 3.08 7.85 -9.96
N THR A 125 3.64 6.71 -10.29
CA THR A 125 4.60 6.01 -9.44
C THR A 125 5.74 5.43 -10.24
N ILE A 126 6.88 5.35 -9.60
CA ILE A 126 8.08 4.73 -10.15
C ILE A 126 8.66 3.74 -9.15
N GLU A 127 9.09 2.60 -9.63
CA GLU A 127 9.80 1.61 -8.82
C GLU A 127 11.30 1.84 -8.94
N ILE A 128 11.94 2.14 -7.81
CA ILE A 128 13.38 2.32 -7.70
C ILE A 128 13.95 0.98 -7.23
N PRO A 129 14.80 0.30 -8.02
CA PRO A 129 15.29 -1.02 -7.69
C PRO A 129 15.91 -1.11 -6.29
N SER A 130 15.48 -2.14 -5.54
CA SER A 130 16.02 -2.48 -4.24
C SER A 130 16.35 -3.98 -4.23
N PRO A 131 17.62 -4.37 -4.36
CA PRO A 131 18.00 -5.80 -4.39
C PRO A 131 17.55 -6.59 -3.17
N GLN A 132 17.34 -5.91 -2.04
CA GLN A 132 16.86 -6.53 -0.80
C GLN A 132 15.37 -6.87 -0.86
N ASP A 133 14.62 -6.28 -1.79
CA ASP A 133 13.17 -6.36 -1.89
C ASP A 133 12.70 -7.08 -3.17
N ALA A 134 13.55 -7.95 -3.75
CA ALA A 134 13.25 -8.73 -4.95
C ALA A 134 12.08 -9.74 -4.78
N TYR A 135 11.50 -9.85 -3.59
CA TYR A 135 10.39 -10.77 -3.30
C TYR A 135 9.07 -10.39 -4.00
N TYR A 136 8.91 -9.16 -4.46
CA TYR A 136 7.75 -8.71 -5.24
C TYR A 136 8.04 -8.54 -6.74
N GLU A 137 9.24 -8.88 -7.19
CA GLU A 137 9.54 -8.88 -8.61
C GLU A 137 8.80 -10.02 -9.34
N MET A 138 8.34 -9.73 -10.55
CA MET A 138 7.74 -10.73 -11.42
C MET A 138 8.78 -11.79 -11.77
N ARG A 139 8.54 -13.06 -11.44
CA ARG A 139 9.44 -14.20 -11.70
C ARG A 139 8.78 -15.16 -12.66
N ASP A 140 9.58 -16.05 -13.26
CA ASP A 140 9.08 -17.16 -14.08
C ASP A 140 8.59 -18.32 -13.17
N VAL A 141 7.42 -18.09 -12.57
CA VAL A 141 6.71 -19.05 -11.70
C VAL A 141 5.23 -19.09 -12.09
N PRO A 142 4.45 -20.10 -11.68
CA PRO A 142 3.00 -20.07 -11.89
C PRO A 142 2.36 -18.86 -11.20
N HIS A 143 1.59 -18.08 -11.96
CA HIS A 143 0.90 -16.89 -11.46
C HIS A 143 -0.59 -17.14 -11.30
N GLY A 144 -1.15 -16.62 -10.21
CA GLY A 144 -2.58 -16.58 -9.98
C GLY A 144 -3.27 -15.44 -10.73
N ASP A 145 -4.59 -15.40 -10.64
CA ASP A 145 -5.43 -14.37 -11.26
C ASP A 145 -5.96 -13.40 -10.23
N VAL A 146 -6.03 -12.12 -10.60
CA VAL A 146 -6.76 -11.10 -9.84
C VAL A 146 -8.07 -10.81 -10.57
N ARG A 147 -9.19 -11.09 -9.91
CA ARG A 147 -10.53 -11.01 -10.46
C ARG A 147 -11.30 -9.84 -9.88
N GLU A 148 -11.98 -9.06 -10.69
CA GLU A 148 -12.97 -8.09 -10.21
C GLU A 148 -14.22 -8.84 -9.77
N HIS A 149 -14.63 -8.63 -8.53
CA HIS A 149 -15.82 -9.20 -7.95
C HIS A 149 -16.80 -8.08 -7.55
N TRP A 150 -18.04 -8.20 -7.97
CA TRP A 150 -19.07 -7.19 -7.71
C TRP A 150 -20.21 -7.78 -6.89
N PHE A 151 -20.59 -7.08 -5.82
CA PHE A 151 -21.76 -7.40 -5.02
C PHE A 151 -22.58 -6.14 -4.72
N PHE A 152 -23.87 -6.29 -4.50
CA PHE A 152 -24.74 -5.17 -4.15
C PHE A 152 -24.79 -5.00 -2.64
N SER A 153 -24.31 -3.87 -2.13
CA SER A 153 -24.45 -3.51 -0.72
C SER A 153 -25.81 -2.88 -0.45
N LYS A 154 -26.60 -3.54 0.38
CA LYS A 154 -27.87 -2.99 0.88
C LYS A 154 -27.65 -1.85 1.86
N ILE A 155 -26.54 -1.91 2.60
CA ILE A 155 -26.14 -0.87 3.57
C ILE A 155 -25.89 0.46 2.87
N GLU A 156 -25.18 0.43 1.73
CA GLU A 156 -24.90 1.64 0.95
C GLU A 156 -25.92 1.92 -0.14
N GLY A 157 -26.76 0.94 -0.53
CA GLY A 157 -27.70 1.06 -1.64
C GLY A 157 -27.02 1.12 -3.02
N LYS A 158 -25.84 0.54 -3.18
CA LYS A 158 -25.07 0.57 -4.44
C LYS A 158 -24.24 -0.68 -4.65
N TRP A 159 -23.77 -0.87 -5.89
CA TRP A 159 -22.79 -1.89 -6.22
C TRP A 159 -21.42 -1.55 -5.64
N ARG A 160 -20.78 -2.56 -5.07
CA ARG A 160 -19.39 -2.51 -4.55
C ARG A 160 -18.54 -3.47 -5.36
N ARG A 161 -17.26 -3.12 -5.46
CA ARG A 161 -16.25 -3.95 -6.07
C ARG A 161 -15.24 -4.41 -5.03
N ALA A 162 -14.76 -5.63 -5.17
CA ALA A 162 -13.58 -6.17 -4.53
C ALA A 162 -12.63 -6.73 -5.59
N PHE A 163 -11.33 -6.75 -5.30
CA PHE A 163 -10.36 -7.52 -6.07
C PHE A 163 -10.07 -8.82 -5.34
N VAL A 164 -10.12 -9.94 -6.05
CA VAL A 164 -9.91 -11.26 -5.46
C VAL A 164 -8.79 -11.98 -6.19
N TYR A 165 -7.66 -12.15 -5.50
CA TYR A 165 -6.59 -13.02 -5.99
C TYR A 165 -6.97 -14.48 -5.73
N THR A 166 -6.80 -15.32 -6.75
CA THR A 166 -6.92 -16.77 -6.69
C THR A 166 -5.60 -17.41 -7.14
N PRO A 167 -5.09 -18.44 -6.44
CA PRO A 167 -3.79 -19.01 -6.76
C PRO A 167 -3.80 -19.72 -8.13
N ALA A 168 -2.63 -19.85 -8.76
CA ALA A 168 -2.47 -20.39 -10.12
C ALA A 168 -3.19 -21.74 -10.37
N GLU A 169 -3.30 -22.57 -9.35
CA GLU A 169 -3.98 -23.87 -9.45
C GLU A 169 -5.52 -23.78 -9.31
N TYR A 170 -6.06 -22.60 -9.02
CA TYR A 170 -7.47 -22.45 -8.63
C TYR A 170 -8.44 -23.06 -9.66
N ASP A 171 -8.33 -22.71 -10.93
CA ASP A 171 -9.27 -23.19 -11.95
C ASP A 171 -9.01 -24.66 -12.35
N SER A 172 -7.77 -25.14 -12.21
CA SER A 172 -7.41 -26.53 -12.49
C SER A 172 -7.74 -27.52 -11.37
N ARG A 173 -8.08 -27.02 -10.17
CA ARG A 173 -8.44 -27.80 -8.98
C ARG A 173 -9.85 -27.49 -8.49
N PRO A 174 -10.92 -27.83 -9.22
CA PRO A 174 -12.29 -27.41 -8.91
C PRO A 174 -12.81 -27.93 -7.56
N ASP A 175 -12.28 -29.04 -7.06
CA ASP A 175 -12.71 -29.64 -5.79
C ASP A 175 -11.91 -29.10 -4.57
N LYS A 176 -10.84 -28.34 -4.80
CA LYS A 176 -10.03 -27.80 -3.71
C LYS A 176 -10.63 -26.52 -3.15
N ARG A 177 -10.65 -26.43 -1.81
CA ARG A 177 -10.97 -25.21 -1.06
C ARG A 177 -9.70 -24.59 -0.48
N TYR A 178 -9.70 -23.30 -0.29
CA TYR A 178 -8.52 -22.52 0.08
C TYR A 178 -8.76 -21.71 1.34
N PRO A 179 -7.74 -21.49 2.17
CA PRO A 179 -7.79 -20.45 3.18
C PRO A 179 -7.93 -19.08 2.55
N VAL A 180 -8.44 -18.10 3.29
CA VAL A 180 -8.71 -16.76 2.79
C VAL A 180 -8.10 -15.68 3.68
N LEU A 181 -7.43 -14.73 3.07
CA LEU A 181 -6.96 -13.49 3.67
C LEU A 181 -7.82 -12.32 3.19
N TYR A 182 -8.48 -11.63 4.10
CA TYR A 182 -9.12 -10.33 3.85
C TYR A 182 -8.09 -9.24 4.12
N LEU A 183 -7.66 -8.52 3.06
CA LEU A 183 -6.55 -7.59 3.08
C LEU A 183 -7.03 -6.16 2.80
N GLN A 184 -6.95 -5.30 3.82
CA GLN A 184 -7.55 -3.98 3.84
C GLN A 184 -6.54 -2.88 3.48
N HIS A 185 -6.97 -1.86 2.71
CA HIS A 185 -6.15 -0.75 2.27
C HIS A 185 -6.07 0.39 3.29
N GLY A 186 -5.32 1.45 2.99
CA GLY A 186 -5.14 2.62 3.84
C GLY A 186 -6.10 3.77 3.55
N ALA A 187 -6.01 4.81 4.38
CA ALA A 187 -6.81 6.03 4.17
C ALA A 187 -6.46 6.71 2.85
N GLY A 188 -7.51 7.09 2.09
CA GLY A 188 -7.35 7.74 0.79
C GLY A 188 -7.09 6.80 -0.38
N GLU A 189 -7.00 5.51 -0.13
CA GLU A 189 -6.79 4.44 -1.11
C GLU A 189 -8.13 3.74 -1.46
N ASN A 190 -8.05 2.64 -2.18
CA ASN A 190 -9.21 1.82 -2.54
C ASN A 190 -8.80 0.34 -2.75
N GLU A 191 -9.75 -0.48 -3.18
CA GLU A 191 -9.60 -1.93 -3.39
C GLU A 191 -8.54 -2.34 -4.42
N THR A 192 -8.01 -1.39 -5.21
CA THR A 192 -6.99 -1.69 -6.23
C THR A 192 -5.56 -1.64 -5.72
N GLU A 193 -5.32 -0.96 -4.58
CA GLU A 193 -3.97 -0.57 -4.17
C GLU A 193 -3.09 -1.74 -3.75
N TRP A 194 -3.63 -2.74 -3.07
CA TRP A 194 -2.86 -3.94 -2.76
C TRP A 194 -2.45 -4.74 -4.01
N THR A 195 -3.21 -4.60 -5.12
CA THR A 195 -2.84 -5.20 -6.41
C THR A 195 -1.77 -4.38 -7.12
N HIS A 196 -2.02 -3.08 -7.34
CA HIS A 196 -1.19 -2.24 -8.20
C HIS A 196 0.04 -1.69 -7.48
N THR A 197 -0.13 -1.31 -6.22
CA THR A 197 0.93 -0.72 -5.41
C THR A 197 1.57 -1.74 -4.45
N GLY A 198 0.74 -2.60 -3.86
CA GLY A 198 1.18 -3.60 -2.88
C GLY A 198 1.83 -4.85 -3.47
N PHE A 199 1.58 -5.15 -4.76
CA PHE A 199 2.01 -6.38 -5.44
C PHE A 199 1.64 -7.67 -4.68
N ALA A 200 0.48 -7.66 -3.99
CA ALA A 200 0.08 -8.75 -3.11
C ALA A 200 0.01 -10.09 -3.85
N ALA A 201 -0.49 -10.10 -5.10
CA ALA A 201 -0.55 -11.30 -5.93
C ALA A 201 0.85 -11.84 -6.23
N THR A 202 1.77 -11.00 -6.69
CA THR A 202 3.14 -11.40 -7.03
C THR A 202 3.91 -11.91 -5.80
N ILE A 203 3.74 -11.24 -4.64
CA ILE A 203 4.32 -11.70 -3.37
C ILE A 203 3.79 -13.09 -3.01
N ALA A 204 2.47 -13.32 -3.15
CA ALA A 204 1.86 -14.62 -2.87
C ALA A 204 2.37 -15.69 -3.83
N ASP A 205 2.39 -15.44 -5.14
CA ASP A 205 2.88 -16.37 -6.17
C ASP A 205 4.32 -16.80 -5.90
N ASN A 206 5.20 -15.83 -5.63
CA ASN A 206 6.61 -16.11 -5.32
C ASN A 206 6.76 -17.00 -4.06
N LEU A 207 6.01 -16.67 -2.99
CA LEU A 207 6.05 -17.46 -1.75
C LEU A 207 5.45 -18.86 -1.90
N ILE A 208 4.40 -19.01 -2.71
CA ILE A 208 3.81 -20.33 -3.02
C ILE A 208 4.81 -21.16 -3.82
N ALA A 209 5.47 -20.59 -4.83
CA ALA A 209 6.51 -21.28 -5.60
C ALA A 209 7.71 -21.69 -4.74
N GLU A 210 8.07 -20.89 -3.74
CA GLU A 210 9.09 -21.19 -2.74
C GLU A 210 8.63 -22.20 -1.67
N ARG A 211 7.37 -22.66 -1.69
CA ARG A 211 6.74 -23.53 -0.68
C ARG A 211 6.78 -22.95 0.73
N ARG A 212 6.73 -21.63 0.82
CA ARG A 212 6.71 -20.87 2.07
C ARG A 212 5.31 -20.38 2.43
N LEU A 213 4.37 -20.53 1.51
CA LEU A 213 2.96 -20.14 1.67
C LEU A 213 2.08 -21.23 1.07
N GLU A 214 1.05 -21.65 1.80
CA GLU A 214 -0.02 -22.46 1.25
C GLU A 214 -0.85 -21.64 0.24
N PRO A 215 -1.25 -22.25 -0.91
CA PRO A 215 -2.14 -21.57 -1.84
C PRO A 215 -3.39 -21.07 -1.14
N LEU A 216 -3.68 -19.77 -1.31
CA LEU A 216 -4.77 -19.06 -0.63
C LEU A 216 -5.53 -18.15 -1.58
N ILE A 217 -6.68 -17.67 -1.13
CA ILE A 217 -7.42 -16.56 -1.73
C ILE A 217 -7.10 -15.29 -0.96
N ILE A 218 -6.86 -14.15 -1.66
CA ILE A 218 -6.73 -12.84 -1.03
C ILE A 218 -7.87 -11.96 -1.53
N VAL A 219 -8.65 -11.39 -0.60
CA VAL A 219 -9.77 -10.50 -0.88
C VAL A 219 -9.42 -9.09 -0.47
N MET A 220 -9.42 -8.18 -1.41
CA MET A 220 -9.12 -6.76 -1.24
C MET A 220 -10.41 -5.97 -1.44
N ASN A 221 -11.01 -5.52 -0.34
CA ASN A 221 -12.25 -4.75 -0.35
C ASN A 221 -11.95 -3.25 -0.37
N ASN A 222 -12.97 -2.45 -0.70
CA ASN A 222 -12.95 -1.03 -0.40
C ASN A 222 -13.45 -0.81 1.03
N ASP A 223 -12.62 -0.17 1.86
CA ASP A 223 -12.88 -0.01 3.30
C ASP A 223 -13.78 1.18 3.62
N PHE A 224 -14.03 2.06 2.65
CA PHE A 224 -14.92 3.19 2.81
C PHE A 224 -16.38 2.77 2.59
N VAL A 225 -17.17 2.85 3.66
CA VAL A 225 -18.58 2.47 3.68
C VAL A 225 -19.43 3.65 4.13
N TYR A 226 -20.37 4.09 3.27
CA TYR A 226 -21.22 5.25 3.51
C TYR A 226 -22.69 4.86 3.38
N ARG A 227 -23.45 5.05 4.44
CA ARG A 227 -24.90 4.96 4.34
C ARG A 227 -25.46 6.17 3.59
N PRO A 228 -26.63 6.04 2.94
CA PRO A 228 -27.31 7.19 2.40
C PRO A 228 -27.51 8.29 3.47
N GLY A 229 -26.99 9.48 3.19
CA GLY A 229 -27.07 10.62 4.12
C GLY A 229 -25.89 10.80 5.08
N ASP A 230 -24.91 9.87 5.08
CA ASP A 230 -23.70 10.05 5.88
C ASP A 230 -22.88 11.26 5.44
N ASN A 231 -22.44 12.04 6.42
CA ASN A 231 -21.48 13.10 6.19
C ASN A 231 -20.06 12.49 6.04
N ARG A 232 -19.31 13.01 5.09
CA ARG A 232 -17.91 12.63 4.88
C ARG A 232 -17.01 13.58 5.64
N GLY A 233 -16.31 13.06 6.64
CA GLY A 233 -15.32 13.82 7.40
C GLY A 233 -14.02 14.06 6.62
N ARG A 234 -12.99 14.57 7.32
CA ARG A 234 -11.73 15.05 6.74
C ARG A 234 -10.99 14.00 5.88
N LEU A 235 -11.03 12.73 6.25
CA LEU A 235 -10.38 11.64 5.51
C LEU A 235 -11.37 10.90 4.60
N ALA A 236 -12.46 11.54 4.18
CA ALA A 236 -13.58 10.91 3.51
C ALA A 236 -14.19 9.75 4.33
N LEU A 237 -14.05 9.79 5.65
CA LEU A 237 -14.68 8.83 6.55
C LEU A 237 -16.04 9.35 7.00
N ALA A 238 -17.04 8.49 7.06
CA ALA A 238 -18.32 8.79 7.71
C ALA A 238 -18.12 8.85 9.24
N ASP A 239 -19.03 9.52 9.95
CA ASP A 239 -18.95 9.62 11.43
C ASP A 239 -18.86 8.25 12.11
N LYS A 240 -19.48 7.22 11.49
CA LYS A 240 -19.49 5.82 11.96
C LYS A 240 -18.84 4.87 10.97
N TRP A 241 -17.77 5.29 10.32
CA TRP A 241 -17.13 4.54 9.24
C TRP A 241 -16.71 3.12 9.67
N ASN A 242 -16.19 2.97 10.88
CA ASN A 242 -15.76 1.68 11.42
C ASN A 242 -16.96 0.73 11.64
N GLU A 243 -18.05 1.23 12.21
CA GLU A 243 -19.29 0.47 12.41
C GLU A 243 -19.96 0.12 11.08
N ASN A 244 -19.99 1.06 10.14
CA ASN A 244 -20.50 0.83 8.80
C ASN A 244 -19.69 -0.24 8.05
N PHE A 245 -18.36 -0.15 8.14
CA PHE A 245 -17.48 -1.17 7.57
C PHE A 245 -17.73 -2.53 8.22
N GLU A 246 -17.73 -2.61 9.54
CA GLU A 246 -17.96 -3.84 10.30
C GLU A 246 -19.26 -4.52 9.87
N GLU A 247 -20.36 -3.78 9.83
CA GLU A 247 -21.65 -4.32 9.42
C GLU A 247 -21.64 -4.80 7.97
N MET A 248 -21.18 -3.97 7.03
CA MET A 248 -21.08 -4.34 5.62
C MET A 248 -20.16 -5.55 5.41
N PHE A 249 -19.01 -5.56 6.06
CA PHE A 249 -18.02 -6.62 5.90
C PHE A 249 -18.55 -7.96 6.40
N LEU A 250 -19.15 -7.99 7.59
CA LEU A 250 -19.62 -9.24 8.21
C LEU A 250 -20.94 -9.75 7.63
N THR A 251 -21.83 -8.85 7.22
CA THR A 251 -23.18 -9.25 6.77
C THR A 251 -23.36 -9.32 5.27
N GLU A 252 -22.45 -8.68 4.50
CA GLU A 252 -22.54 -8.63 3.05
C GLU A 252 -21.28 -9.20 2.36
N ALA A 253 -20.10 -8.57 2.54
CA ALA A 253 -18.89 -8.93 1.80
C ALA A 253 -18.38 -10.35 2.12
N LEU A 254 -18.23 -10.68 3.40
CA LEU A 254 -17.71 -11.99 3.81
C LEU A 254 -18.63 -13.15 3.36
N PRO A 255 -19.95 -13.11 3.60
CA PRO A 255 -20.85 -14.17 3.11
C PRO A 255 -20.92 -14.26 1.58
N ASP A 256 -20.83 -13.13 0.88
CA ASP A 256 -20.86 -13.11 -0.59
C ASP A 256 -19.61 -13.76 -1.18
N ILE A 257 -18.43 -13.44 -0.65
CA ILE A 257 -17.17 -14.09 -1.05
C ILE A 257 -17.22 -15.60 -0.80
N GLU A 258 -17.71 -16.03 0.37
CA GLU A 258 -17.81 -17.45 0.73
C GLU A 258 -18.82 -18.22 -0.14
N ALA A 259 -19.82 -17.54 -0.68
CA ALA A 259 -20.77 -18.11 -1.62
C ALA A 259 -20.21 -18.26 -3.04
N HIS A 260 -19.30 -17.38 -3.47
CA HIS A 260 -18.80 -17.33 -4.85
C HIS A 260 -17.42 -17.96 -5.03
N TYR A 261 -16.62 -18.06 -3.98
CA TYR A 261 -15.26 -18.62 -4.03
C TYR A 261 -15.14 -19.87 -3.17
N ARG A 262 -14.23 -20.76 -3.54
CA ARG A 262 -13.97 -22.00 -2.82
C ARG A 262 -13.07 -21.76 -1.60
N VAL A 263 -13.60 -21.09 -0.60
CA VAL A 263 -12.94 -20.83 0.68
C VAL A 263 -13.27 -21.89 1.72
N ILE A 264 -12.39 -22.10 2.69
CA ILE A 264 -12.63 -22.90 3.89
C ILE A 264 -13.23 -21.95 4.94
N PRO A 265 -14.52 -22.07 5.29
CA PRO A 265 -15.25 -21.02 6.03
C PRO A 265 -15.13 -21.16 7.56
N ASP A 266 -13.92 -21.35 8.07
CA ASP A 266 -13.66 -21.42 9.51
C ASP A 266 -12.54 -20.46 9.93
N ALA A 267 -12.46 -20.16 11.21
CA ALA A 267 -11.51 -19.21 11.76
C ALA A 267 -10.03 -19.64 11.56
N ALA A 268 -9.75 -20.94 11.56
CA ALA A 268 -8.39 -21.44 11.37
C ALA A 268 -7.86 -21.18 9.95
N HIS A 269 -8.78 -21.01 8.99
CA HIS A 269 -8.48 -20.76 7.57
C HIS A 269 -8.89 -19.35 7.12
N ARG A 270 -9.19 -18.46 8.07
CA ARG A 270 -9.56 -17.07 7.78
C ARG A 270 -8.61 -16.11 8.48
N ALA A 271 -7.99 -15.22 7.72
CA ALA A 271 -7.13 -14.16 8.19
C ALA A 271 -7.72 -12.78 7.85
N MET A 272 -7.42 -11.79 8.69
CA MET A 272 -7.65 -10.38 8.38
C MET A 272 -6.35 -9.61 8.58
N ALA A 273 -5.97 -8.80 7.60
CA ALA A 273 -4.81 -7.93 7.71
C ALA A 273 -5.05 -6.61 6.97
N GLY A 274 -4.23 -5.62 7.23
CA GLY A 274 -4.31 -4.36 6.48
C GLY A 274 -3.26 -3.36 6.90
N LEU A 275 -3.11 -2.33 6.08
CA LEU A 275 -2.18 -1.24 6.30
C LEU A 275 -2.89 0.00 6.84
N SER A 276 -2.24 0.78 7.72
CA SER A 276 -2.72 2.08 8.19
C SER A 276 -4.19 2.01 8.68
N LEU A 277 -5.15 2.60 7.95
CA LEU A 277 -6.58 2.50 8.23
C LEU A 277 -7.05 1.03 8.26
N GLY A 278 -6.65 0.23 7.27
CA GLY A 278 -6.96 -1.20 7.23
C GLY A 278 -6.33 -1.98 8.39
N GLY A 279 -5.15 -1.55 8.86
CA GLY A 279 -4.54 -2.06 10.08
C GLY A 279 -5.38 -1.69 11.32
N MET A 280 -5.91 -0.46 11.39
CA MET A 280 -6.85 -0.07 12.46
C MET A 280 -8.15 -0.90 12.42
N LEU A 281 -8.69 -1.18 11.23
CA LEU A 281 -9.85 -2.07 11.08
C LEU A 281 -9.54 -3.49 11.57
N THR A 282 -8.36 -4.01 11.23
CA THR A 282 -7.92 -5.32 11.75
C THR A 282 -7.79 -5.29 13.26
N GLY A 283 -7.17 -4.26 13.83
CA GLY A 283 -6.99 -4.08 15.28
C GLY A 283 -8.28 -3.78 16.06
N THR A 284 -9.37 -3.46 15.39
CA THR A 284 -10.68 -3.19 16.01
C THR A 284 -11.73 -4.23 15.63
N VAL A 285 -12.10 -4.33 14.35
CA VAL A 285 -13.11 -5.27 13.87
C VAL A 285 -12.60 -6.71 13.94
N GLY A 286 -11.39 -6.97 13.44
CA GLY A 286 -10.77 -8.29 13.51
C GLY A 286 -10.60 -8.79 14.94
N VAL A 287 -10.25 -7.91 15.88
CA VAL A 287 -10.11 -8.23 17.30
C VAL A 287 -11.48 -8.51 17.95
N ARG A 288 -12.50 -7.67 17.71
CA ARG A 288 -13.86 -7.89 18.22
C ARG A 288 -14.47 -9.21 17.72
N HIS A 289 -14.18 -9.56 16.47
CA HIS A 289 -14.67 -10.77 15.81
C HIS A 289 -13.58 -11.85 15.69
N SER A 290 -12.72 -11.95 16.69
CA SER A 290 -11.65 -12.95 16.72
C SER A 290 -12.13 -14.39 16.86
N ASP A 291 -13.43 -14.61 17.00
CA ASP A 291 -14.10 -15.90 16.80
C ASP A 291 -14.18 -16.30 15.31
N LEU A 292 -14.09 -15.35 14.39
CA LEU A 292 -14.13 -15.56 12.94
C LEU A 292 -12.73 -15.59 12.30
N PHE A 293 -11.72 -14.98 12.94
CA PHE A 293 -10.38 -14.80 12.37
C PHE A 293 -9.30 -15.41 13.26
N GLY A 294 -8.62 -16.44 12.76
CA GLY A 294 -7.51 -17.06 13.50
C GLY A 294 -6.19 -16.26 13.38
N TRP A 295 -6.06 -15.40 12.38
CA TRP A 295 -4.81 -14.74 12.05
C TRP A 295 -5.05 -13.25 11.80
N LEU A 296 -4.36 -12.40 12.56
CA LEU A 296 -4.53 -10.95 12.51
C LEU A 296 -3.21 -10.26 12.17
N GLY A 297 -3.18 -9.44 11.11
CA GLY A 297 -2.01 -8.68 10.66
C GLY A 297 -2.27 -7.17 10.71
N ILE A 298 -1.62 -6.45 11.61
CA ILE A 298 -1.79 -5.00 11.83
C ILE A 298 -0.54 -4.29 11.32
N PHE A 299 -0.60 -3.71 10.10
CA PHE A 299 0.55 -3.06 9.46
C PHE A 299 0.44 -1.55 9.61
N SER A 300 1.30 -0.92 10.40
CA SER A 300 1.25 0.52 10.72
C SER A 300 -0.13 1.03 11.15
N GLY A 301 -0.98 0.15 11.69
CA GLY A 301 -2.37 0.45 12.06
C GLY A 301 -2.57 0.66 13.58
N GLY A 302 -1.50 0.82 14.32
CA GLY A 302 -1.49 0.86 15.77
C GLY A 302 -1.20 -0.50 16.39
N VAL A 303 -1.83 -0.80 17.49
CA VAL A 303 -1.66 -2.04 18.27
C VAL A 303 -3.01 -2.56 18.73
N VAL A 304 -3.07 -3.83 19.14
CA VAL A 304 -4.24 -4.33 19.87
C VAL A 304 -4.37 -3.59 21.19
N SER A 305 -5.39 -2.74 21.31
CA SER A 305 -5.59 -1.90 22.50
C SER A 305 -6.37 -2.59 23.61
N ASP A 306 -7.15 -3.60 23.28
CA ASP A 306 -7.93 -4.39 24.25
C ASP A 306 -7.77 -5.89 24.00
N PRO A 307 -6.72 -6.52 24.57
CA PRO A 307 -6.49 -7.96 24.45
C PRO A 307 -7.61 -8.83 25.06
N ALA A 308 -8.47 -8.28 25.93
CA ALA A 308 -9.57 -9.03 26.52
C ALA A 308 -10.64 -9.42 25.48
N LEU A 309 -10.69 -8.73 24.35
CA LEU A 309 -11.57 -9.06 23.23
C LEU A 309 -11.06 -10.22 22.37
N LEU A 310 -9.77 -10.58 22.49
CA LEU A 310 -9.19 -11.68 21.72
C LEU A 310 -9.61 -13.05 22.29
N ARG A 311 -10.06 -13.92 21.40
CA ARG A 311 -10.43 -15.29 21.72
C ARG A 311 -9.22 -16.23 21.67
N LYS A 312 -8.73 -16.65 22.84
CA LYS A 312 -7.54 -17.54 22.95
C LYS A 312 -7.71 -18.91 22.29
N ASP A 313 -8.93 -19.39 22.24
CA ASP A 313 -9.27 -20.67 21.61
C ASP A 313 -9.28 -20.61 20.09
N THR A 314 -9.35 -19.42 19.51
CA THR A 314 -9.47 -19.20 18.08
C THR A 314 -8.23 -18.53 17.49
N VAL A 315 -7.73 -17.44 18.11
CA VAL A 315 -6.60 -16.67 17.61
C VAL A 315 -5.31 -17.47 17.65
N ARG A 316 -4.71 -17.65 16.49
CA ARG A 316 -3.47 -18.40 16.28
C ARG A 316 -2.24 -17.50 16.15
N LEU A 317 -2.45 -16.28 15.70
CA LEU A 317 -1.39 -15.27 15.60
C LEU A 317 -1.95 -13.86 15.60
N VAL A 318 -1.32 -12.99 16.37
CA VAL A 318 -1.39 -11.53 16.19
C VAL A 318 -0.02 -11.05 15.70
N PHE A 319 0.00 -10.38 14.55
CA PHE A 319 1.23 -9.89 13.93
C PHE A 319 1.16 -8.37 13.75
N GLU A 320 2.00 -7.64 14.46
CA GLU A 320 2.03 -6.18 14.44
C GLU A 320 3.32 -5.68 13.79
N THR A 321 3.20 -4.71 12.87
CA THR A 321 4.35 -4.18 12.15
C THR A 321 4.31 -2.67 12.00
N CYS A 322 5.48 -2.07 11.81
CA CYS A 322 5.63 -0.68 11.38
C CYS A 322 7.01 -0.45 10.74
N GLY A 323 7.22 0.73 10.18
CA GLY A 323 8.56 1.20 9.80
C GLY A 323 9.40 1.57 11.02
N SER A 324 10.71 1.46 10.89
CA SER A 324 11.63 1.85 11.97
C SER A 324 11.63 3.36 12.27
N GLU A 325 11.10 4.16 11.33
CA GLU A 325 10.94 5.61 11.45
C GLU A 325 9.55 6.01 11.98
N GLU A 326 8.71 5.02 12.40
CA GLU A 326 7.38 5.26 12.97
C GLU A 326 7.40 5.16 14.51
N TYR A 327 6.92 4.05 15.06
CA TYR A 327 6.75 3.83 16.52
C TYR A 327 7.09 2.38 16.93
N PRO A 328 8.28 1.87 16.59
CA PRO A 328 8.64 0.47 16.79
C PRO A 328 8.55 0.01 18.26
N GLU A 329 8.92 0.85 19.20
CA GLU A 329 8.90 0.51 20.64
C GLU A 329 7.47 0.21 21.12
N ARG A 330 6.47 0.92 20.59
CA ARG A 330 5.06 0.70 20.93
C ARG A 330 4.59 -0.67 20.45
N ILE A 331 4.98 -1.06 19.25
CA ILE A 331 4.64 -2.38 18.67
C ILE A 331 5.31 -3.49 19.47
N GLU A 332 6.61 -3.37 19.75
CA GLU A 332 7.38 -4.38 20.49
C GLU A 332 6.85 -4.58 21.91
N GLN A 333 6.51 -3.48 22.60
CA GLN A 333 5.92 -3.52 23.94
C GLN A 333 4.55 -4.20 23.94
N ASN A 334 3.69 -3.90 22.96
CA ASN A 334 2.38 -4.53 22.88
C ASN A 334 2.49 -6.02 22.60
N VAL A 335 3.34 -6.42 21.65
CA VAL A 335 3.59 -7.84 21.37
C VAL A 335 4.13 -8.58 22.59
N ALA A 336 5.01 -7.97 23.38
CA ALA A 336 5.47 -8.56 24.65
C ALA A 336 4.32 -8.76 25.63
N GLN A 337 3.44 -7.76 25.79
CA GLN A 337 2.26 -7.85 26.66
C GLN A 337 1.27 -8.94 26.19
N LEU A 338 1.05 -9.08 24.89
CA LEU A 338 0.22 -10.16 24.32
C LEU A 338 0.81 -11.54 24.63
N LYS A 339 2.13 -11.70 24.51
CA LYS A 339 2.83 -12.95 24.86
C LYS A 339 2.70 -13.28 26.36
N ASP A 340 2.87 -12.29 27.23
CA ASP A 340 2.70 -12.45 28.69
C ASP A 340 1.28 -12.88 29.06
N GLN A 341 0.29 -12.46 28.26
CA GLN A 341 -1.10 -12.91 28.39
C GLN A 341 -1.37 -14.27 27.73
N GLY A 342 -0.36 -14.90 27.13
CA GLY A 342 -0.44 -16.24 26.55
C GLY A 342 -0.94 -16.30 25.11
N PHE A 343 -0.92 -15.18 24.38
CA PHE A 343 -1.19 -15.17 22.94
C PHE A 343 0.10 -15.46 22.14
N ASN A 344 -0.06 -16.15 21.01
CA ASN A 344 0.98 -16.19 20.00
C ASN A 344 0.99 -14.84 19.25
N ALA A 345 1.98 -14.04 19.53
CA ALA A 345 2.14 -12.72 18.92
C ALA A 345 3.57 -12.52 18.40
N ALA A 346 3.72 -11.77 17.32
CA ALA A 346 5.01 -11.44 16.74
C ALA A 346 5.00 -10.02 16.18
N SER A 347 6.15 -9.39 16.11
CA SER A 347 6.34 -8.08 15.50
C SER A 347 7.37 -8.12 14.39
N TYR A 348 7.27 -7.17 13.47
CA TYR A 348 8.29 -6.88 12.48
C TYR A 348 8.45 -5.37 12.33
N VAL A 349 9.68 -4.90 12.47
CA VAL A 349 10.03 -3.50 12.24
C VAL A 349 10.78 -3.41 10.90
N SER A 350 10.19 -2.73 9.93
CA SER A 350 10.79 -2.58 8.60
C SER A 350 11.94 -1.57 8.66
N PRO A 351 13.19 -1.98 8.39
CA PRO A 351 14.35 -1.10 8.59
C PRO A 351 14.41 0.01 7.55
N GLY A 352 14.72 1.24 8.01
CA GLY A 352 14.92 2.42 7.15
C GLY A 352 13.67 2.90 6.43
N THR A 353 12.48 2.58 6.94
CA THR A 353 11.22 2.98 6.33
C THR A 353 10.27 3.63 7.34
N ALA A 354 9.35 4.44 6.83
CA ALA A 354 8.31 5.15 7.57
C ALA A 354 6.92 4.59 7.23
N HIS A 355 5.89 5.44 7.30
CA HIS A 355 4.50 5.12 6.95
C HIS A 355 4.33 5.10 5.43
N GLU A 356 4.80 4.04 4.76
CA GLU A 356 4.92 3.97 3.32
C GLU A 356 4.80 2.55 2.76
N TRP A 357 4.54 2.42 1.45
CA TRP A 357 4.31 1.13 0.79
C TRP A 357 5.46 0.14 0.93
N GLN A 358 6.71 0.60 1.01
CA GLN A 358 7.85 -0.29 1.24
C GLN A 358 7.73 -1.02 2.59
N THR A 359 7.28 -0.32 3.64
CA THR A 359 6.95 -0.93 4.94
C THR A 359 5.89 -2.00 4.79
N TRP A 360 4.79 -1.70 4.09
CA TRP A 360 3.62 -2.58 4.02
C TRP A 360 3.83 -3.79 3.12
N ARG A 361 4.56 -3.65 2.02
CA ARG A 361 5.01 -4.79 1.19
C ARG A 361 5.87 -5.76 2.00
N ARG A 362 6.85 -5.25 2.75
CA ARG A 362 7.69 -6.06 3.65
C ARG A 362 6.86 -6.71 4.74
N SER A 363 5.91 -5.99 5.31
CA SER A 363 4.98 -6.52 6.33
C SER A 363 4.16 -7.68 5.79
N LEU A 364 3.59 -7.55 4.61
CA LEU A 364 2.85 -8.63 3.95
C LEU A 364 3.75 -9.85 3.66
N TYR A 365 4.96 -9.60 3.12
CA TYR A 365 5.93 -10.67 2.84
C TYR A 365 6.35 -11.43 4.10
N GLN A 366 6.46 -10.76 5.26
CA GLN A 366 6.77 -11.41 6.54
C GLN A 366 5.55 -12.11 7.14
N PHE A 367 4.34 -11.58 6.94
CA PHE A 367 3.11 -12.13 7.50
C PHE A 367 2.66 -13.41 6.79
N LEU A 368 2.63 -13.40 5.45
CA LEU A 368 2.11 -14.52 4.66
C LEU A 368 2.73 -15.88 5.01
N PRO A 369 4.06 -16.04 5.22
CA PRO A 369 4.64 -17.32 5.61
C PRO A 369 4.26 -17.81 7.01
N LEU A 370 3.61 -16.99 7.82
CA LEU A 370 3.26 -17.34 9.20
C LEU A 370 1.83 -17.88 9.34
N ILE A 371 0.96 -17.61 8.36
CA ILE A 371 -0.46 -17.95 8.43
C ILE A 371 -0.77 -19.31 7.79
N PHE A 372 -1.88 -19.92 8.23
CA PHE A 372 -2.44 -21.17 7.71
C PHE A 372 -1.49 -22.40 7.81
N ARG A 373 -0.69 -22.45 8.89
CA ARG A 373 0.22 -23.55 9.21
C ARG A 373 -0.36 -24.49 10.26
#